data_6fb865ac160cf651910ddd65b73e1d83
#
_entry.id   6fb865ac160cf651910ddd65b73e1d83
#
_cell.length_a   1.000
_cell.length_b   1.000
_cell.length_c   1.000
_cell.angle_alpha   90.00
_cell.angle_beta   90.00
_cell.angle_gamma   90.00
#
_symmetry.space_group_name_H-M   'P 1'
#
loop_
_entity.id
_entity.type
_entity.pdbx_description
1 polymer ?
#
loop_
_entity_poly.entity_id
_entity_poly.type
_entity_poly.pdbx_seq_one_letter_code
_entity_poly.pdbx_strand_id
1 'polypeptide(L)'
;NAPALQQYFNTNIDLTVNSTESVYSAAQAGQILKSFFEKHAPTAFKSNHQGNSQDGSMYVIGSLTTSAGNFQVYYYLKPTNNTMLIHKLRIVSANE
;
A
#
# COMPACT_ATOMS: atom_id res chain seq x y z
N ASN A 1 10.13 -2.42 -2.89
CA ASN A 1 10.39 -3.10 -1.62
C ASN A 1 9.87 -2.26 -0.45
N ALA A 2 9.76 -2.88 0.72
CA ALA A 2 9.16 -2.21 1.87
C ALA A 2 9.92 -0.97 2.34
N PRO A 3 11.26 -0.97 2.44
CA PRO A 3 11.99 0.25 2.84
C PRO A 3 11.80 1.41 1.87
N ALA A 4 11.77 1.15 0.57
CA ALA A 4 11.56 2.20 -0.42
C ALA A 4 10.15 2.74 -0.34
N LEU A 5 9.16 1.89 -0.08
CA LEU A 5 7.76 2.29 0.03
C LEU A 5 7.52 3.08 1.32
N GLN A 6 8.18 2.69 2.40
CA GLN A 6 7.99 3.30 3.72
C GLN A 6 8.31 4.79 3.72
N GLN A 7 9.26 5.24 2.91
CA GLN A 7 9.65 6.64 2.88
C GLN A 7 8.52 7.55 2.40
N TYR A 8 7.51 6.98 1.73
CA TYR A 8 6.35 7.73 1.26
C TYR A 8 5.16 7.64 2.20
N PHE A 9 5.30 6.98 3.35
CA PHE A 9 4.20 6.84 4.30
C PHE A 9 4.04 8.12 5.12
N ASN A 10 2.79 8.50 5.35
CA ASN A 10 2.47 9.50 6.35
C ASN A 10 2.91 8.99 7.73
N THR A 11 3.00 9.89 8.70
CA THR A 11 3.39 9.54 10.08
C THR A 11 2.54 8.37 10.62
N ASN A 12 1.25 8.39 10.32
CA ASN A 12 0.34 7.28 10.61
C ASN A 12 -0.30 6.85 9.30
N ILE A 13 -0.51 5.56 9.16
CA ILE A 13 -1.07 4.99 7.95
C ILE A 13 -2.13 3.93 8.31
N ASP A 14 -3.25 3.98 7.61
CA ASP A 14 -4.28 2.96 7.70
C ASP A 14 -3.85 1.80 6.80
N LEU A 15 -3.47 0.68 7.42
CA LEU A 15 -2.94 -0.47 6.68
C LEU A 15 -3.88 -1.65 6.84
N THR A 16 -4.28 -2.23 5.71
CA THR A 16 -5.06 -3.47 5.67
C THR A 16 -4.24 -4.53 4.95
N VAL A 17 -4.01 -5.66 5.62
CA VAL A 17 -3.40 -6.83 5.00
C VAL A 17 -4.38 -7.98 5.19
N ASN A 18 -4.99 -8.40 4.08
CA ASN A 18 -6.08 -9.37 4.05
C ASN A 18 -7.24 -8.94 4.96
N SER A 19 -7.51 -9.61 6.06
CA SER A 19 -8.64 -9.28 6.92
C SER A 19 -8.27 -8.42 8.11
N THR A 20 -6.99 -8.04 8.24
CA THR A 20 -6.52 -7.27 9.39
C THR A 20 -6.32 -5.81 8.99
N GLU A 21 -7.08 -4.92 9.61
CA GLU A 21 -6.98 -3.48 9.37
C GLU A 21 -6.70 -2.76 10.68
N SER A 22 -5.75 -1.84 10.66
CA SER A 22 -5.46 -0.99 11.82
C SER A 22 -4.64 0.22 11.38
N VAL A 23 -4.56 1.21 12.25
CA VAL A 23 -3.71 2.37 12.04
C VAL A 23 -2.36 2.11 12.72
N TYR A 24 -1.29 2.29 11.96
CA TYR A 24 0.08 2.06 12.43
C TYR A 24 0.92 3.29 12.19
N SER A 25 2.02 3.41 12.92
CA SER A 25 3.05 4.38 12.55
C SER A 25 3.73 3.92 11.26
N ALA A 26 4.41 4.86 10.58
CA ALA A 26 5.13 4.50 9.35
C ALA A 26 6.15 3.38 9.60
N ALA A 27 6.84 3.40 10.73
CA ALA A 27 7.82 2.38 11.05
C ALA A 27 7.16 1.00 11.27
N GLN A 28 6.04 0.97 11.97
CA GLN A 28 5.30 -0.28 12.20
C GLN A 28 4.75 -0.84 10.90
N ALA A 29 4.17 0.02 10.06
CA ALA A 29 3.65 -0.39 8.77
C ALA A 29 4.76 -0.95 7.88
N GLY A 30 5.93 -0.31 7.90
CA GLY A 30 7.09 -0.80 7.16
C GLY A 30 7.52 -2.19 7.59
N GLN A 31 7.50 -2.47 8.90
CA GLN A 31 7.86 -3.79 9.42
C GLN A 31 6.84 -4.85 9.00
N ILE A 32 5.56 -4.51 9.04
CA ILE A 32 4.50 -5.44 8.63
C ILE A 32 4.66 -5.79 7.15
N LEU A 33 4.90 -4.78 6.31
CA LEU A 33 5.08 -4.98 4.88
C LEU A 33 6.36 -5.76 4.57
N LYS A 34 7.42 -5.53 5.32
CA LYS A 34 8.65 -6.29 5.15
C LYS A 34 8.42 -7.78 5.39
N SER A 35 7.72 -8.11 6.48
CA SER A 35 7.37 -9.51 6.76
C SER A 35 6.46 -10.09 5.67
N PHE A 36 5.50 -9.31 5.19
CA PHE A 36 4.62 -9.75 4.13
C PHE A 36 5.41 -10.10 2.86
N PHE A 37 6.31 -9.20 2.45
CA PHE A 37 7.08 -9.42 1.22
C PHE A 37 8.14 -10.50 1.36
N GLU A 38 8.58 -10.82 2.56
CA GLU A 38 9.48 -11.95 2.77
C GLU A 38 8.76 -13.28 2.52
N LYS A 39 7.47 -13.35 2.83
CA LYS A 39 6.64 -14.53 2.61
C LYS A 39 6.01 -14.55 1.23
N HIS A 40 5.84 -13.38 0.62
CA HIS A 40 5.15 -13.21 -0.66
C HIS A 40 6.02 -12.31 -1.54
N ALA A 41 7.11 -12.88 -2.07
CA ALA A 41 8.07 -12.10 -2.86
C ALA A 41 7.39 -11.50 -4.09
N PRO A 42 7.36 -10.16 -4.24
CA PRO A 42 6.72 -9.53 -5.39
C PRO A 42 7.48 -9.83 -6.66
N THR A 43 6.76 -10.21 -7.72
CA THR A 43 7.35 -10.46 -9.02
C THR A 43 6.87 -9.46 -10.07
N ALA A 44 5.68 -8.88 -9.89
CA ALA A 44 5.15 -7.89 -10.82
C ALA A 44 4.06 -7.07 -10.14
N PHE A 45 3.92 -5.83 -10.57
CA PHE A 45 2.84 -4.96 -10.14
C PHE A 45 2.28 -4.25 -11.37
N LYS A 46 0.95 -4.21 -11.48
CA LYS A 46 0.28 -3.52 -12.57
C LYS A 46 -0.79 -2.60 -12.01
N SER A 47 -0.72 -1.33 -12.36
CA SER A 47 -1.73 -0.35 -12.01
C SER A 47 -2.91 -0.50 -12.96
N ASN A 48 -4.10 -0.76 -12.42
CA ASN A 48 -5.32 -1.02 -13.22
C ASN A 48 -6.21 0.21 -13.32
N HIS A 49 -6.26 1.01 -12.26
CA HIS A 49 -7.15 2.16 -12.19
C HIS A 49 -6.55 3.23 -11.30
N GLN A 50 -6.73 4.48 -11.67
CA GLN A 50 -6.20 5.62 -10.95
C GLN A 50 -7.21 6.75 -10.99
N GLY A 51 -7.41 7.44 -9.88
CA GLY A 51 -8.31 8.57 -9.80
C GLY A 51 -7.72 9.71 -8.98
N ASN A 52 -8.17 10.92 -9.27
CA ASN A 52 -7.74 12.13 -8.58
C ASN A 52 -8.95 12.84 -8.01
N SER A 53 -8.75 13.51 -6.87
CA SER A 53 -9.77 14.34 -6.24
C SER A 53 -9.42 15.81 -6.36
N GLN A 54 -10.41 16.68 -6.12
CA GLN A 54 -10.23 18.11 -6.25
C GLN A 54 -9.24 18.68 -5.24
N ASP A 55 -9.08 18.03 -4.09
CA ASP A 55 -8.14 18.46 -3.07
C ASP A 55 -6.70 18.07 -3.37
N GLY A 56 -6.45 17.44 -4.51
CA GLY A 56 -5.11 17.00 -4.89
C GLY A 56 -4.79 15.57 -4.48
N SER A 57 -5.69 14.90 -3.75
CA SER A 57 -5.45 13.51 -3.38
C SER A 57 -5.62 12.58 -4.58
N MET A 58 -5.04 11.39 -4.48
CA MET A 58 -5.03 10.43 -5.57
C MET A 58 -5.14 9.01 -5.00
N TYR A 59 -5.88 8.15 -5.69
CA TYR A 59 -5.89 6.74 -5.34
C TYR A 59 -5.46 5.90 -6.54
N VAL A 60 -4.89 4.74 -6.25
CA VAL A 60 -4.46 3.79 -7.27
C VAL A 60 -4.93 2.41 -6.87
N ILE A 61 -5.48 1.67 -7.82
CA ILE A 61 -5.86 0.27 -7.64
C ILE A 61 -5.03 -0.54 -8.62
N GLY A 62 -4.35 -1.57 -8.13
CA GLY A 62 -3.50 -2.38 -8.96
C GLY A 62 -3.51 -3.84 -8.57
N SER A 63 -2.82 -4.63 -9.36
CA SER A 63 -2.66 -6.06 -9.14
C SER A 63 -1.21 -6.36 -8.82
N LEU A 64 -0.97 -7.08 -7.73
CA LEU A 64 0.35 -7.49 -7.29
C LEU A 64 0.49 -8.99 -7.48
N THR A 65 1.47 -9.40 -8.24
CA THR A 65 1.79 -10.82 -8.44
C THR A 65 2.97 -11.16 -7.53
N THR A 66 2.82 -12.22 -6.76
CA THR A 66 3.88 -12.67 -5.85
C THR A 66 4.15 -14.14 -6.07
N SER A 67 5.24 -14.63 -5.46
CA SER A 67 5.58 -16.04 -5.50
C SER A 67 4.53 -16.93 -4.82
N ALA A 68 3.66 -16.35 -3.99
CA ALA A 68 2.67 -17.10 -3.22
C ALA A 68 1.24 -16.73 -3.60
N GLY A 69 1.03 -16.08 -4.75
CA GLY A 69 -0.32 -15.77 -5.22
C GLY A 69 -0.45 -14.32 -5.67
N ASN A 70 -1.66 -13.97 -6.06
CA ASN A 70 -1.99 -12.63 -6.56
C ASN A 70 -2.79 -11.86 -5.53
N PHE A 71 -2.53 -10.56 -5.46
CA PHE A 71 -3.20 -9.68 -4.52
C PHE A 71 -3.71 -8.45 -5.24
N GLN A 72 -4.79 -7.87 -4.74
CA GLN A 72 -5.27 -6.58 -5.17
C GLN A 72 -4.73 -5.54 -4.18
N VAL A 73 -4.19 -4.45 -4.72
CA VAL A 73 -3.59 -3.39 -3.92
C VAL A 73 -4.34 -2.10 -4.18
N TYR A 74 -4.71 -1.43 -3.11
CA TYR A 74 -5.28 -0.10 -3.15
C TYR A 74 -4.43 0.80 -2.27
N TYR A 75 -4.04 1.97 -2.78
CA TYR A 75 -3.40 2.95 -1.94
C TYR A 75 -3.90 4.34 -2.24
N TYR A 76 -3.91 5.17 -1.21
CA TYR A 76 -4.44 6.51 -1.24
C TYR A 76 -3.35 7.47 -0.81
N LEU A 77 -3.07 8.44 -1.69
CA LEU A 77 -2.06 9.47 -1.45
C LEU A 77 -2.76 10.80 -1.24
N LYS A 78 -2.21 11.58 -0.32
CA LYS A 78 -2.76 12.89 0.00
C LYS A 78 -1.63 13.90 0.10
N PRO A 79 -1.79 15.12 -0.46
CA PRO A 79 -0.75 16.13 -0.30
C PRO A 79 -0.61 16.53 1.17
N THR A 80 0.64 16.53 1.62
CA THR A 80 0.99 16.89 2.99
C THR A 80 2.28 17.70 2.93
N ASN A 81 2.23 18.98 3.27
CA ASN A 81 3.40 19.86 3.24
C ASN A 81 4.12 19.83 1.89
N ASN A 82 3.36 19.92 0.79
CA ASN A 82 3.84 19.91 -0.59
C ASN A 82 4.43 18.57 -1.05
N THR A 83 4.14 17.50 -0.30
CA THR A 83 4.61 16.15 -0.63
C THR A 83 3.42 15.22 -0.65
N MET A 84 3.37 14.33 -1.64
CA MET A 84 2.34 13.29 -1.69
C MET A 84 2.75 12.14 -0.80
N LEU A 85 1.96 11.87 0.24
CA LEU A 85 2.23 10.79 1.18
C LEU A 85 1.10 9.77 1.17
N ILE A 86 1.45 8.52 1.41
CA ILE A 86 0.48 7.43 1.48
C ILE A 86 -0.17 7.45 2.85
N HIS A 87 -1.49 7.65 2.86
CA HIS A 87 -2.30 7.66 4.08
C HIS A 87 -3.02 6.35 4.30
N LYS A 88 -3.22 5.58 3.24
CA LYS A 88 -3.94 4.31 3.32
C LYS A 88 -3.34 3.33 2.33
N LEU A 89 -3.14 2.09 2.77
CA LEU A 89 -2.66 1.01 1.92
C LEU A 89 -3.44 -0.26 2.25
N ARG A 90 -3.97 -0.91 1.22
CA ARG A 90 -4.76 -2.10 1.38
C ARG A 90 -4.25 -3.18 0.44
N ILE A 91 -3.93 -4.34 0.99
CA ILE A 91 -3.46 -5.51 0.23
C ILE A 91 -4.37 -6.68 0.58
N VAL A 92 -5.11 -7.18 -0.40
CA VAL A 92 -6.11 -8.22 -0.20
C VAL A 92 -5.92 -9.30 -1.26
N SER A 93 -6.06 -10.55 -0.86
CA SER A 93 -5.95 -11.68 -1.78
C SER A 93 -6.95 -11.54 -2.92
N ALA A 94 -6.47 -11.67 -4.15
CA ALA A 94 -7.32 -11.53 -5.34
C ALA A 94 -8.20 -12.76 -5.57
N ASN A 95 -7.98 -13.84 -4.85
CA ASN A 95 -8.73 -15.08 -5.00
C ASN A 95 -9.93 -15.19 -4.05
N GLU A 96 -10.28 -14.13 -3.36
CA GLU A 96 -11.40 -14.13 -2.43
C GLU A 96 -12.65 -13.53 -2.99
#